data_14e59d2d99c1f46316a3177e1581da15
#
_entry.id   14e59d2d99c1f46316a3177e1581da15
#
_cell.length_a   1.000
_cell.length_b   1.000
_cell.length_c   1.000
_cell.angle_alpha   90.00
_cell.angle_beta   90.00
_cell.angle_gamma   90.00
#
_symmetry.space_group_name_H-M   'P 1'
#
loop_
_entity.id
_entity.type
_entity.pdbx_description
1 polymer ?
#
loop_
_entity_poly.entity_id
_entity_poly.type
_entity_poly.pdbx_seq_one_letter_code
_entity_poly.pdbx_strand_id
1 'polypeptide(L)'
;MSKHIIMKQQFNTSLDLIFPVFCKHRTFNTILWPLHSVLIKSAQDPHNSDGIGSIRHMGIGPFKFIREEITKMIPNQMIEYQMLKNCMFSSHLGRLEFEEKEGITYLNYTIWSQSKIPFVTALVLAQLKWSVTRGLKKVATQIDQYKPQ
;
A
#
# COMPACT_ATOMS: atom_id res chain seq x y z
N MET A 1 18.71 -10.80 6.68
CA MET A 1 17.78 -11.05 5.56
C MET A 1 16.42 -10.41 5.85
N SER A 2 15.85 -9.70 4.88
CA SER A 2 14.49 -9.18 5.02
C SER A 2 13.47 -10.31 4.94
N LYS A 3 12.49 -10.25 5.82
CA LYS A 3 11.33 -11.15 5.78
C LYS A 3 10.23 -10.50 4.96
N HIS A 4 9.31 -11.30 4.46
CA HIS A 4 8.20 -10.78 3.66
C HIS A 4 6.89 -11.49 3.96
N ILE A 5 5.81 -10.81 3.60
CA ILE A 5 4.44 -11.33 3.59
C ILE A 5 3.83 -11.05 2.23
N ILE A 6 2.91 -11.91 1.81
CA ILE A 6 2.16 -11.74 0.56
C ILE A 6 0.67 -11.80 0.90
N MET A 7 -0.06 -10.78 0.45
CA MET A 7 -1.52 -10.75 0.54
C MET A 7 -2.09 -10.72 -0.87
N LYS A 8 -3.14 -11.49 -1.11
CA LYS A 8 -3.80 -11.56 -2.41
C LYS A 8 -5.24 -11.13 -2.29
N GLN A 9 -5.71 -10.36 -3.26
CA GLN A 9 -7.10 -9.92 -3.30
C GLN A 9 -7.62 -9.96 -4.74
N GLN A 10 -8.84 -10.43 -4.89
CA GLN A 10 -9.58 -10.42 -6.13
C GLN A 10 -10.62 -9.30 -6.10
N PHE A 11 -10.76 -8.60 -7.22
CA PHE A 11 -11.77 -7.57 -7.43
C PHE A 11 -12.60 -7.96 -8.64
N ASN A 12 -13.92 -7.97 -8.49
CA ASN A 12 -14.83 -8.38 -9.57
C ASN A 12 -15.13 -7.22 -10.53
N THR A 13 -14.08 -6.55 -10.96
CA THR A 13 -14.15 -5.43 -11.90
C THR A 13 -12.83 -5.28 -12.65
N SER A 14 -12.84 -4.46 -13.70
CA SER A 14 -11.68 -4.27 -14.57
C SER A 14 -10.56 -3.50 -13.86
N LEU A 15 -9.33 -3.75 -14.31
CA LEU A 15 -8.14 -3.11 -13.78
C LEU A 15 -8.14 -1.59 -14.01
N ASP A 16 -8.75 -1.12 -15.10
CA ASP A 16 -8.89 0.32 -15.38
C ASP A 16 -9.66 1.06 -14.28
N LEU A 17 -10.56 0.37 -13.59
CA LEU A 17 -11.32 0.95 -12.47
C LEU A 17 -10.60 0.75 -11.13
N ILE A 18 -9.81 -0.31 -11.00
CA ILE A 18 -9.11 -0.66 -9.74
C ILE A 18 -7.85 0.16 -9.56
N PHE A 19 -7.01 0.23 -10.59
CA PHE A 19 -5.69 0.85 -10.47
C PHE A 19 -5.73 2.30 -9.94
N PRO A 20 -6.63 3.18 -10.45
CA PRO A 20 -6.71 4.55 -9.94
C PRO A 20 -7.04 4.65 -8.45
N VAL A 21 -7.79 3.70 -7.91
CA VAL A 21 -8.11 3.66 -6.46
C VAL A 21 -6.84 3.47 -5.64
N PHE A 22 -5.96 2.56 -6.08
CA PHE A 22 -4.70 2.27 -5.39
C PHE A 22 -3.62 3.34 -5.63
N CYS A 23 -3.80 4.22 -6.61
CA CYS A 23 -2.93 5.37 -6.80
C CYS A 23 -3.12 6.47 -5.76
N LYS A 24 -4.19 6.43 -4.96
CA LYS A 24 -4.48 7.44 -3.94
C LYS A 24 -3.92 7.02 -2.59
N HIS A 25 -3.11 7.90 -1.97
CA HIS A 25 -2.55 7.59 -0.64
C HIS A 25 -3.64 7.36 0.41
N ARG A 26 -4.79 8.03 0.30
CA ARG A 26 -5.89 7.85 1.24
C ARG A 26 -6.48 6.43 1.25
N THR A 27 -6.37 5.69 0.15
CA THR A 27 -6.79 4.28 0.09
C THR A 27 -5.99 3.44 1.10
N PHE A 28 -4.72 3.77 1.28
CA PHE A 28 -3.85 3.09 2.23
C PHE A 28 -4.24 3.34 3.69
N ASN A 29 -4.96 4.43 4.00
CA ASN A 29 -5.52 4.63 5.34
C ASN A 29 -6.58 3.58 5.69
N THR A 30 -7.30 3.07 4.69
CA THR A 30 -8.22 1.93 4.87
C THR A 30 -7.45 0.62 4.96
N ILE A 31 -6.46 0.43 4.09
CA ILE A 31 -5.70 -0.83 3.98
C ILE A 31 -4.82 -1.04 5.22
N LEU A 32 -4.17 0.00 5.69
CA LEU A 32 -3.17 -0.09 6.75
C LEU A 32 -3.70 0.26 8.14
N TRP A 33 -5.02 0.50 8.27
CA TRP A 33 -5.58 0.80 9.59
C TRP A 33 -5.08 -0.22 10.65
N PRO A 34 -4.65 0.20 11.84
CA PRO A 34 -4.80 1.52 12.47
C PRO A 34 -3.75 2.57 12.11
N LEU A 35 -2.82 2.27 11.20
CA LEU A 35 -1.89 3.27 10.71
C LEU A 35 -2.65 4.30 9.86
N HIS A 36 -2.32 5.57 10.08
CA HIS A 36 -2.88 6.69 9.34
C HIS A 36 -1.76 7.49 8.70
N SER A 37 -1.91 7.81 7.43
CA SER A 37 -0.90 8.57 6.67
C SER A 37 -1.42 9.93 6.24
N VAL A 38 -0.49 10.89 6.15
CA VAL A 38 -0.72 12.19 5.54
C VAL A 38 0.32 12.41 4.46
N LEU A 39 -0.09 13.03 3.35
CA LEU A 39 0.83 13.41 2.28
C LEU A 39 1.62 14.63 2.74
N ILE A 40 2.96 14.50 2.82
CA ILE A 40 3.83 15.61 3.23
C ILE A 40 4.62 16.21 2.07
N LYS A 41 4.72 15.48 0.96
CA LYS A 41 5.33 15.96 -0.28
C LYS A 41 4.55 15.41 -1.45
N SER A 42 4.07 16.31 -2.33
CA SER A 42 3.40 15.92 -3.56
C SER A 42 4.41 15.40 -4.58
N ALA A 43 3.95 14.54 -5.50
CA ALA A 43 4.74 14.11 -6.63
C ALA A 43 5.09 15.30 -7.54
N GLN A 44 6.09 15.11 -8.39
CA GLN A 44 6.47 16.14 -9.37
C GLN A 44 5.42 16.35 -10.46
N ASP A 45 4.63 15.32 -10.77
CA ASP A 45 3.55 15.41 -11.73
C ASP A 45 2.38 16.22 -11.16
N PRO A 46 2.05 17.41 -11.73
CA PRO A 46 0.95 18.24 -11.23
C PRO A 46 -0.43 17.57 -11.39
N HIS A 47 -0.56 16.58 -12.26
CA HIS A 47 -1.82 15.86 -12.48
C HIS A 47 -1.97 14.63 -11.58
N ASN A 48 -0.92 14.25 -10.85
CA ASN A 48 -0.94 13.10 -9.95
C ASN A 48 -0.07 13.36 -8.72
N SER A 49 -0.63 14.07 -7.77
CA SER A 49 0.07 14.46 -6.54
C SER A 49 0.51 13.26 -5.69
N ASP A 50 -0.15 12.12 -5.85
CA ASP A 50 0.13 10.88 -5.13
C ASP A 50 1.06 9.93 -5.91
N GLY A 51 1.61 10.39 -7.02
CA GLY A 51 2.47 9.59 -7.90
C GLY A 51 3.91 9.48 -7.44
N ILE A 52 4.79 9.11 -8.40
CA ILE A 52 6.23 8.92 -8.14
C ILE A 52 6.84 10.15 -7.50
N GLY A 53 7.61 9.95 -6.43
CA GLY A 53 8.27 11.01 -5.66
C GLY A 53 7.42 11.59 -4.54
N SER A 54 6.13 11.24 -4.46
CA SER A 54 5.30 11.65 -3.34
C SER A 54 5.74 10.94 -2.05
N ILE A 55 5.68 11.67 -0.94
CA ILE A 55 6.08 11.15 0.37
C ILE A 55 4.89 11.28 1.32
N ARG A 56 4.58 10.18 1.99
CA ARG A 56 3.58 10.13 3.05
C ARG A 56 4.25 9.86 4.39
N HIS A 57 3.72 10.47 5.43
CA HIS A 57 4.16 10.29 6.80
C HIS A 57 3.06 9.59 7.57
N MET A 58 3.36 8.44 8.17
CA MET A 58 2.33 7.62 8.80
C MET A 58 2.71 7.19 10.21
N GLY A 59 1.69 6.87 10.98
CA GLY A 59 1.82 6.41 12.35
C GLY A 59 0.45 6.15 12.97
N ILE A 60 0.41 6.13 14.29
CA ILE A 60 -0.80 5.88 15.08
C ILE A 60 -1.13 7.14 15.88
N GLY A 61 -2.32 7.69 15.66
CA GLY A 61 -2.75 8.94 16.29
C GLY A 61 -1.77 10.09 15.98
N PRO A 62 -1.31 10.85 16.98
CA PRO A 62 -0.38 11.95 16.75
C PRO A 62 1.06 11.49 16.53
N PHE A 63 1.37 10.21 16.75
CA PHE A 63 2.73 9.67 16.62
C PHE A 63 2.99 9.21 15.19
N LYS A 64 3.62 10.07 14.38
CA LYS A 64 4.06 9.77 13.01
C LYS A 64 5.53 9.38 13.04
N PHE A 65 5.85 8.15 12.61
CA PHE A 65 7.20 7.61 12.74
C PHE A 65 7.74 6.95 11.47
N ILE A 66 6.92 6.78 10.44
CA ILE A 66 7.33 6.15 9.18
C ILE A 66 7.09 7.13 8.03
N ARG A 67 8.12 7.31 7.20
CA ARG A 67 8.02 8.06 5.94
C ARG A 67 8.21 7.09 4.79
N GLU A 68 7.32 7.11 3.82
CA GLU A 68 7.40 6.28 2.63
C GLU A 68 7.29 7.12 1.37
N GLU A 69 8.11 6.78 0.39
CA GLU A 69 8.12 7.42 -0.92
C GLU A 69 7.62 6.44 -1.98
N ILE A 70 6.75 6.90 -2.87
CA ILE A 70 6.36 6.14 -4.06
C ILE A 70 7.54 6.17 -5.02
N THR A 71 8.13 5.02 -5.28
CA THR A 71 9.33 4.89 -6.11
C THR A 71 9.04 4.39 -7.52
N LYS A 72 7.94 3.64 -7.69
CA LYS A 72 7.49 3.16 -9.01
C LYS A 72 5.98 3.20 -9.10
N MET A 73 5.49 3.57 -10.27
CA MET A 73 4.07 3.53 -10.60
C MET A 73 3.96 3.29 -12.10
N ILE A 74 3.69 2.04 -12.47
CA ILE A 74 3.53 1.63 -13.86
C ILE A 74 2.04 1.38 -14.08
N PRO A 75 1.37 2.17 -14.94
CA PRO A 75 -0.08 2.08 -15.12
C PRO A 75 -0.55 0.65 -15.38
N ASN A 76 -1.57 0.25 -14.63
CA ASN A 76 -2.22 -1.06 -14.70
C ASN A 76 -1.28 -2.26 -14.45
N GLN A 77 -0.11 -2.03 -13.86
CA GLN A 77 0.88 -3.09 -13.61
C GLN A 77 1.37 -3.10 -12.18
N MET A 78 1.93 -1.98 -11.69
CA MET A 78 2.67 -2.00 -10.44
C MET A 78 2.68 -0.65 -9.74
N ILE A 79 2.63 -0.71 -8.41
CA ILE A 79 2.96 0.42 -7.54
C ILE A 79 3.98 -0.09 -6.52
N GLU A 80 5.07 0.64 -6.34
CA GLU A 80 6.09 0.30 -5.35
C GLU A 80 6.39 1.53 -4.49
N TYR A 81 6.55 1.30 -3.20
CA TYR A 81 6.98 2.33 -2.26
C TYR A 81 8.10 1.81 -1.36
N GLN A 82 8.95 2.72 -0.91
CA GLN A 82 10.04 2.42 0.00
C GLN A 82 10.03 3.36 1.19
N MET A 83 10.38 2.83 2.34
CA MET A 83 10.55 3.63 3.54
C MET A 83 11.85 4.45 3.42
N LEU A 84 11.77 5.72 3.77
CA LEU A 84 12.93 6.57 3.92
C LEU A 84 13.67 6.20 5.22
N LYS A 85 14.91 6.67 5.35
CA LYS A 85 15.79 6.36 6.49
C LYS A 85 15.04 6.44 7.81
N ASN A 86 15.17 5.39 8.62
CA ASN A 86 14.45 5.25 9.89
C ASN A 86 15.39 4.66 10.95
N CYS A 87 15.19 5.07 12.21
CA CYS A 87 16.02 4.57 13.32
C CYS A 87 15.64 3.15 13.78
N MET A 88 14.40 2.71 13.49
CA MET A 88 13.86 1.42 13.94
C MET A 88 14.00 0.32 12.90
N PHE A 89 13.94 0.68 11.61
CA PHE A 89 13.98 -0.28 10.50
C PHE A 89 15.19 -0.02 9.63
N SER A 90 15.81 -1.09 9.15
CA SER A 90 16.88 -1.02 8.15
C SER A 90 16.32 -1.01 6.73
N SER A 91 15.17 -1.64 6.51
CA SER A 91 14.49 -1.62 5.21
C SER A 91 13.00 -1.89 5.37
N HIS A 92 12.21 -1.32 4.47
CA HIS A 92 10.79 -1.61 4.34
C HIS A 92 10.37 -1.21 2.93
N LEU A 93 9.81 -2.16 2.19
CA LEU A 93 9.38 -1.97 0.81
C LEU A 93 8.04 -2.67 0.62
N GLY A 94 7.11 -1.99 -0.03
CA GLY A 94 5.85 -2.58 -0.44
C GLY A 94 5.69 -2.54 -1.95
N ARG A 95 5.15 -3.60 -2.53
CA ARG A 95 4.90 -3.70 -3.96
C ARG A 95 3.53 -4.28 -4.21
N LEU A 96 2.74 -3.55 -4.98
CA LEU A 96 1.43 -3.98 -5.46
C LEU A 96 1.56 -4.34 -6.93
N GLU A 97 1.26 -5.58 -7.28
CA GLU A 97 1.30 -6.09 -8.65
C GLU A 97 -0.11 -6.49 -9.07
N PHE A 98 -0.53 -6.00 -10.23
CA PHE A 98 -1.90 -6.15 -10.73
C PHE A 98 -1.93 -6.96 -12.01
N GLU A 99 -2.96 -7.79 -12.16
CA GLU A 99 -3.22 -8.57 -13.36
C GLU A 99 -4.73 -8.63 -13.58
N GLU A 100 -5.16 -8.55 -14.83
CA GLU A 100 -6.57 -8.72 -15.19
C GLU A 100 -6.74 -9.96 -16.03
N LYS A 101 -7.79 -10.75 -15.72
CA LYS A 101 -8.23 -11.91 -16.51
C LYS A 101 -9.75 -11.91 -16.56
N GLU A 102 -10.30 -11.86 -17.76
CA GLU A 102 -11.75 -11.97 -17.98
C GLU A 102 -12.56 -10.95 -17.16
N GLY A 103 -12.09 -9.70 -17.11
CA GLY A 103 -12.77 -8.62 -16.38
C GLY A 103 -12.60 -8.66 -14.86
N ILE A 104 -11.77 -9.56 -14.35
CA ILE A 104 -11.48 -9.71 -12.93
C ILE A 104 -10.04 -9.27 -12.67
N THR A 105 -9.85 -8.40 -11.69
CA THR A 105 -8.53 -7.93 -11.30
C THR A 105 -7.99 -8.74 -10.13
N TYR A 106 -6.75 -9.18 -10.25
CA TYR A 106 -6.01 -9.88 -9.20
C TYR A 106 -4.87 -9.01 -8.73
N LEU A 107 -4.79 -8.84 -7.41
CA LEU A 107 -3.74 -8.07 -6.76
C LEU A 107 -2.88 -9.00 -5.91
N ASN A 108 -1.55 -8.92 -6.13
CA ASN A 108 -0.55 -9.46 -5.22
C ASN A 108 0.13 -8.28 -4.52
N TYR A 109 -0.02 -8.20 -3.21
CA TYR A 109 0.63 -7.17 -2.41
C TYR A 109 1.69 -7.82 -1.54
N THR A 110 2.95 -7.54 -1.82
CA THR A 110 4.09 -8.07 -1.08
C THR A 110 4.71 -6.96 -0.25
N ILE A 111 5.00 -7.26 1.00
CA ILE A 111 5.71 -6.34 1.90
C ILE A 111 6.95 -7.05 2.43
N TRP A 112 8.12 -6.45 2.20
CA TRP A 112 9.39 -6.86 2.78
C TRP A 112 9.73 -5.89 3.89
N SER A 113 10.18 -6.41 5.03
CA SER A 113 10.55 -5.56 6.15
C SER A 113 11.70 -6.17 6.94
N GLN A 114 12.57 -5.31 7.45
CA GLN A 114 13.67 -5.67 8.33
C GLN A 114 13.79 -4.63 9.42
N SER A 115 13.46 -5.01 10.65
CA SER A 115 13.73 -4.19 11.83
C SER A 115 15.17 -4.40 12.30
N LYS A 116 15.68 -3.42 13.01
CA LYS A 116 16.98 -3.53 13.70
C LYS A 116 16.89 -4.42 14.95
N ILE A 117 15.66 -4.70 15.41
CA ILE A 117 15.39 -5.59 16.54
C ILE A 117 14.73 -6.86 15.98
N PRO A 118 15.36 -8.05 16.11
CA PRO A 118 14.96 -9.25 15.36
C PRO A 118 13.49 -9.67 15.53
N PHE A 119 12.97 -9.74 16.76
CA PHE A 119 11.60 -10.20 16.99
C PHE A 119 10.55 -9.17 16.56
N VAL A 120 10.91 -7.88 16.46
CA VAL A 120 9.99 -6.82 16.05
C VAL A 120 9.58 -6.98 14.59
N THR A 121 10.48 -7.47 13.72
CA THR A 121 10.15 -7.74 12.32
C THR A 121 8.96 -8.69 12.21
N ALA A 122 8.97 -9.80 12.95
CA ALA A 122 7.89 -10.78 12.91
C ALA A 122 6.56 -10.20 13.41
N LEU A 123 6.59 -9.40 14.47
CA LEU A 123 5.40 -8.75 15.01
C LEU A 123 4.80 -7.73 14.03
N VAL A 124 5.66 -6.91 13.43
CA VAL A 124 5.23 -5.89 12.45
C VAL A 124 4.62 -6.56 11.22
N LEU A 125 5.27 -7.59 10.69
CA LEU A 125 4.74 -8.30 9.52
C LEU A 125 3.41 -9.02 9.83
N ALA A 126 3.27 -9.60 11.02
CA ALA A 126 2.00 -10.23 11.43
C ALA A 126 0.87 -9.19 11.53
N GLN A 127 1.15 -8.02 12.12
CA GLN A 127 0.20 -6.92 12.21
C GLN A 127 -0.18 -6.40 10.83
N LEU A 128 0.80 -6.19 9.95
CA LEU A 128 0.55 -5.72 8.58
C LEU A 128 -0.25 -6.74 7.78
N LYS A 129 0.05 -8.03 7.90
CA LYS A 129 -0.69 -9.09 7.22
C LYS A 129 -2.18 -9.06 7.62
N TRP A 130 -2.46 -8.93 8.90
CA TRP A 130 -3.84 -8.80 9.40
C TRP A 130 -4.52 -7.54 8.86
N SER A 131 -3.87 -6.38 9.00
CA SER A 131 -4.43 -5.09 8.57
C SER A 131 -4.68 -5.06 7.08
N VAL A 132 -3.71 -5.46 6.27
CA VAL A 132 -3.80 -5.42 4.81
C VAL A 132 -4.85 -6.40 4.30
N THR A 133 -4.86 -7.63 4.81
CA THR A 133 -5.86 -8.62 4.43
C THR A 133 -7.28 -8.11 4.69
N ARG A 134 -7.51 -7.55 5.86
CA ARG A 134 -8.79 -6.94 6.24
C ARG A 134 -9.11 -5.73 5.37
N GLY A 135 -8.15 -4.85 5.20
CA GLY A 135 -8.32 -3.59 4.46
C GLY A 135 -8.60 -3.81 2.97
N LEU A 136 -7.92 -4.78 2.35
CA LEU A 136 -8.17 -5.12 0.95
C LEU A 136 -9.58 -5.65 0.74
N LYS A 137 -10.10 -6.48 1.65
CA LYS A 137 -11.49 -6.96 1.59
C LYS A 137 -12.47 -5.80 1.71
N LYS A 138 -12.18 -4.84 2.59
CA LYS A 138 -13.02 -3.65 2.75
C LYS A 138 -13.05 -2.80 1.48
N VAL A 139 -11.90 -2.59 0.85
CA VAL A 139 -11.81 -1.86 -0.42
C VAL A 139 -12.59 -2.58 -1.52
N ALA A 140 -12.46 -3.91 -1.62
CA ALA A 140 -13.20 -4.71 -2.59
C ALA A 140 -14.72 -4.56 -2.40
N THR A 141 -15.19 -4.62 -1.17
CA THR A 141 -16.61 -4.43 -0.84
C THR A 141 -17.08 -3.02 -1.22
N GLN A 142 -16.30 -1.99 -0.92
CA GLN A 142 -16.65 -0.61 -1.27
C GLN A 142 -16.75 -0.42 -2.78
N ILE A 143 -15.85 -1.00 -3.55
CA ILE A 143 -15.86 -0.91 -5.01
C ILE A 143 -17.10 -1.61 -5.58
N ASP A 144 -17.47 -2.79 -5.07
CA ASP A 144 -18.63 -3.52 -5.51
C ASP A 144 -19.94 -2.76 -5.24
N GLN A 145 -19.99 -1.96 -4.17
CA GLN A 145 -21.14 -1.10 -3.84
C GLN A 145 -21.31 0.08 -4.80
N TYR A 146 -20.21 0.55 -5.41
CA TYR A 146 -20.22 1.71 -6.31
C TYR A 146 -20.24 1.35 -7.79
N LYS A 147 -20.42 0.07 -8.15
CA LYS A 147 -20.59 -0.31 -9.55
C LYS A 147 -21.86 0.32 -10.11
N PRO A 148 -21.77 1.05 -11.23
CA PRO A 148 -22.98 1.48 -11.93
C PRO A 148 -23.74 0.23 -12.40
N GLN A 149 -25.02 0.19 -12.13
CA GLN A 149 -25.92 -0.85 -12.63
C GLN A 149 -26.11 -0.70 -14.14
#